data_626cf84660aaaea996bebe4e44941d23
#
_entry.id   626cf84660aaaea996bebe4e44941d23
#
_cell.length_a   1.000
_cell.length_b   1.000
_cell.length_c   1.000
_cell.angle_alpha   90.00
_cell.angle_beta   90.00
_cell.angle_gamma   90.00
#
_symmetry.space_group_name_H-M   'P 1'
#
loop_
_entity.id
_entity.type
_entity.pdbx_description
1 polymer ?
#
loop_
_entity_poly.entity_id
_entity_poly.type
_entity_poly.pdbx_seq_one_letter_code
_entity_poly.pdbx_strand_id
1 'polypeptide(L)'
;MQKKQFQQNMKDKVRVFEDGGIRLLKRGQKGVVHAIFSRFGLVLVLLLLQAFALFSLLQWFGGLLPHYFGGTLLVTAAMMVYLLNQDMDNSVRITWLVVTALMPVLGVPLFWYTKSDVGHNALKRRLLDLEGQTRAQLPQNEQTVELLQEQAPEAVPLARYLRGKGGGFPVYADTVATYFNGGEAMFDEMLRQLETAKKYIFLEYFIVDEGLMWGRILEVLARKAAQGVDVRVMYDGTCEFSTLPRDYPSRLEALGIQCKVFSPVTPFVSTHYNYRDHRKILVIDGQVSFTGGVNLADEYINHIEKYGRWKDSALMLEGEGVRSMTALFLQMWSILRQPEFEQFLSDPIPAAANAKGFVVPYGDCPLDGERVGEMVYMDMLNRARKYVHIITPYLILDGELETALRFAAERGVDVHLILPGKPDKWFVYALAKTHYKALLSSGVKISEWQPGFTHAKIVIADGVEAVAGTINLDYRSLYHHFENAVWMRGTDCIANMEADFQDTLTRCRRVERTKESIWQGKKLLHLAGILLKFIAPLV
;
A
#
# COMPACT_ATOMS: atom_id res chain seq x y z
N MET A 1 19.09 -16.28 -32.02
CA MET A 1 18.97 -17.74 -32.00
C MET A 1 18.38 -18.25 -30.68
N GLN A 2 18.87 -17.83 -29.54
CA GLN A 2 18.37 -18.24 -28.21
C GLN A 2 16.86 -17.95 -27.95
N LYS A 3 16.33 -16.80 -28.37
CA LYS A 3 14.91 -16.46 -28.23
C LYS A 3 13.96 -17.44 -28.94
N LYS A 4 14.32 -17.91 -30.14
CA LYS A 4 13.52 -18.90 -30.90
C LYS A 4 13.59 -20.29 -30.28
N GLN A 5 14.74 -20.68 -29.76
CA GLN A 5 14.95 -22.00 -29.14
C GLN A 5 14.26 -22.07 -27.76
N PHE A 6 14.27 -20.97 -27.00
CA PHE A 6 13.50 -20.82 -25.78
C PHE A 6 11.99 -20.91 -26.03
N GLN A 7 11.47 -20.19 -27.04
CA GLN A 7 10.06 -20.25 -27.43
C GLN A 7 9.62 -21.66 -27.88
N GLN A 8 10.51 -22.43 -28.48
CA GLN A 8 10.21 -23.78 -28.95
C GLN A 8 10.13 -24.78 -27.78
N ASN A 9 11.00 -24.68 -26.79
CA ASN A 9 11.00 -25.54 -25.59
C ASN A 9 9.84 -25.20 -24.62
N MET A 10 9.27 -24.01 -24.75
CA MET A 10 8.17 -23.54 -23.90
C MET A 10 6.77 -23.81 -24.49
N LYS A 11 6.65 -24.17 -25.78
CA LYS A 11 5.35 -24.35 -26.45
C LYS A 11 4.41 -25.35 -25.78
N ASP A 12 4.95 -26.36 -25.10
CA ASP A 12 4.14 -27.39 -24.43
C ASP A 12 3.66 -26.97 -23.01
N LYS A 13 4.32 -25.98 -22.40
CA LYS A 13 4.04 -25.53 -21.03
C LYS A 13 3.36 -24.17 -20.96
N VAL A 14 3.47 -23.35 -22.00
CA VAL A 14 3.12 -21.94 -21.99
C VAL A 14 2.43 -21.54 -23.30
N ARG A 15 1.38 -20.73 -23.21
CA ARG A 15 0.74 -20.11 -24.38
C ARG A 15 1.38 -18.76 -24.67
N VAL A 16 1.87 -18.60 -25.90
CA VAL A 16 2.33 -17.29 -26.42
C VAL A 16 1.15 -16.63 -27.13
N PHE A 17 0.92 -15.35 -26.89
CA PHE A 17 -0.16 -14.58 -27.46
C PHE A 17 0.28 -13.81 -28.70
N GLU A 18 -0.70 -13.42 -29.55
CA GLU A 18 -0.46 -12.64 -30.77
C GLU A 18 0.19 -11.27 -30.46
N ASP A 19 -0.14 -10.69 -29.31
CA ASP A 19 0.39 -9.41 -28.82
C ASP A 19 1.77 -9.53 -28.13
N GLY A 20 2.32 -10.75 -28.02
CA GLY A 20 3.53 -11.09 -27.26
C GLY A 20 3.25 -11.26 -25.76
N GLY A 21 4.12 -12.02 -25.07
CA GLY A 21 3.99 -12.34 -23.66
C GLY A 21 3.48 -13.75 -23.38
N ILE A 22 3.70 -14.21 -22.16
CA ILE A 22 3.43 -15.57 -21.68
C ILE A 22 2.20 -15.55 -20.76
N ARG A 23 1.29 -16.53 -20.97
CA ARG A 23 0.19 -16.80 -20.03
C ARG A 23 0.22 -18.24 -19.54
N LEU A 24 0.02 -18.42 -18.25
CA LEU A 24 -0.01 -19.72 -17.58
C LEU A 24 -1.45 -20.24 -17.38
N LEU A 25 -2.47 -19.39 -17.54
CA LEU A 25 -3.88 -19.74 -17.37
C LEU A 25 -4.60 -19.95 -18.72
N LYS A 26 -5.60 -20.85 -18.74
CA LYS A 26 -6.48 -21.04 -19.90
C LYS A 26 -7.52 -19.91 -19.97
N ARG A 27 -7.76 -19.35 -21.17
CA ARG A 27 -8.82 -18.37 -21.41
C ARG A 27 -10.18 -18.98 -21.04
N GLY A 28 -11.01 -18.31 -20.23
CA GLY A 28 -12.39 -18.74 -19.94
C GLY A 28 -12.67 -19.26 -18.51
N GLN A 29 -11.70 -19.23 -17.60
CA GLN A 29 -11.95 -19.60 -16.19
C GLN A 29 -12.57 -18.45 -15.34
N LYS A 30 -12.92 -17.33 -15.95
CA LYS A 30 -13.59 -16.19 -15.29
C LYS A 30 -15.08 -16.18 -15.67
N GLY A 31 -15.98 -16.53 -14.73
CA GLY A 31 -17.44 -16.43 -14.90
C GLY A 31 -18.12 -16.29 -13.54
N VAL A 32 -19.27 -15.62 -13.49
CA VAL A 32 -20.05 -15.39 -12.24
C VAL A 32 -20.39 -16.70 -11.51
N VAL A 33 -20.66 -17.78 -12.24
CA VAL A 33 -20.88 -19.12 -11.69
C VAL A 33 -19.60 -19.66 -11.05
N HIS A 34 -18.44 -19.39 -11.64
CA HIS A 34 -17.15 -19.77 -11.07
C HIS A 34 -16.79 -18.91 -9.84
N ALA A 35 -17.25 -17.66 -9.77
CA ALA A 35 -17.08 -16.80 -8.58
C ALA A 35 -17.94 -17.30 -7.39
N ILE A 36 -19.17 -17.76 -7.63
CA ILE A 36 -20.06 -18.30 -6.58
C ILE A 36 -19.61 -19.67 -6.09
N PHE A 37 -19.18 -20.55 -6.99
CA PHE A 37 -18.60 -21.86 -6.67
C PHE A 37 -17.08 -21.82 -6.54
N SER A 38 -16.47 -20.63 -6.64
CA SER A 38 -15.07 -20.41 -6.32
C SER A 38 -14.85 -20.55 -4.82
N ARG A 39 -13.59 -20.72 -4.44
CA ARG A 39 -13.19 -20.74 -3.03
C ARG A 39 -13.59 -19.47 -2.28
N PHE A 40 -13.72 -18.33 -2.97
CA PHE A 40 -14.27 -17.10 -2.39
C PHE A 40 -15.72 -17.30 -1.93
N GLY A 41 -16.59 -17.86 -2.76
CA GLY A 41 -17.98 -18.18 -2.38
C GLY A 41 -18.02 -19.17 -1.21
N LEU A 42 -17.19 -20.23 -1.25
CA LEU A 42 -17.08 -21.19 -0.16
C LEU A 42 -16.57 -20.55 1.14
N VAL A 43 -15.50 -19.74 1.06
CA VAL A 43 -14.95 -19.01 2.22
C VAL A 43 -15.97 -18.03 2.76
N LEU A 44 -16.65 -17.28 1.91
CA LEU A 44 -17.71 -16.35 2.33
C LEU A 44 -18.85 -17.08 3.03
N VAL A 45 -19.33 -18.21 2.49
CA VAL A 45 -20.38 -19.03 3.11
C VAL A 45 -19.91 -19.58 4.45
N LEU A 46 -18.66 -20.08 4.54
CA LEU A 46 -18.10 -20.58 5.81
C LEU A 46 -17.96 -19.46 6.85
N LEU A 47 -17.52 -18.25 6.43
CA LEU A 47 -17.45 -17.09 7.32
C LEU A 47 -18.84 -16.66 7.81
N LEU A 48 -19.84 -16.65 6.93
CA LEU A 48 -21.24 -16.36 7.30
C LEU A 48 -21.81 -17.41 8.24
N LEU A 49 -21.52 -18.70 8.01
CA LEU A 49 -21.91 -19.78 8.91
C LEU A 49 -21.22 -19.67 10.27
N GLN A 50 -19.93 -19.32 10.31
CA GLN A 50 -19.21 -19.08 11.56
C GLN A 50 -19.75 -17.88 12.32
N ALA A 51 -20.04 -16.77 11.63
CA ALA A 51 -20.67 -15.59 12.22
C ALA A 51 -22.07 -15.91 12.76
N PHE A 52 -22.87 -16.67 12.00
CA PHE A 52 -24.20 -17.11 12.41
C PHE A 52 -24.13 -18.05 13.61
N ALA A 53 -23.22 -19.04 13.62
CA ALA A 53 -23.02 -19.94 14.74
C ALA A 53 -22.56 -19.20 16.01
N LEU A 54 -21.63 -18.23 15.86
CA LEU A 54 -21.18 -17.38 16.96
C LEU A 54 -22.33 -16.52 17.50
N PHE A 55 -23.11 -15.89 16.61
CA PHE A 55 -24.29 -15.11 17.00
C PHE A 55 -25.34 -15.97 17.72
N SER A 56 -25.63 -17.17 17.20
CA SER A 56 -26.59 -18.10 17.80
C SER A 56 -26.12 -18.60 19.17
N LEU A 57 -24.83 -18.90 19.31
CA LEU A 57 -24.22 -19.30 20.57
C LEU A 57 -24.31 -18.16 21.61
N LEU A 58 -24.04 -16.93 21.21
CA LEU A 58 -24.12 -15.76 22.08
C LEU A 58 -25.56 -15.42 22.49
N GLN A 59 -26.55 -15.61 21.60
CA GLN A 59 -27.97 -15.50 21.92
C GLN A 59 -28.40 -16.57 22.94
N TRP A 60 -27.92 -17.81 22.76
CA TRP A 60 -28.19 -18.90 23.67
C TRP A 60 -27.58 -18.68 25.06
N PHE A 61 -26.32 -18.23 25.14
CA PHE A 61 -25.68 -17.84 26.41
C PHE A 61 -26.37 -16.64 27.08
N GLY A 62 -26.89 -15.67 26.30
CA GLY A 62 -27.67 -14.54 26.81
C GLY A 62 -28.94 -14.96 27.55
N GLY A 63 -29.57 -16.05 27.11
CA GLY A 63 -30.75 -16.64 27.79
C GLY A 63 -30.44 -17.44 29.05
N LEU A 64 -29.18 -17.86 29.25
CA LEU A 64 -28.75 -18.62 30.41
C LEU A 64 -28.26 -17.80 31.60
N LEU A 65 -28.07 -16.49 31.43
CA LEU A 65 -27.63 -15.58 32.49
C LEU A 65 -28.81 -15.07 33.31
N PRO A 66 -29.06 -15.59 34.55
CA PRO A 66 -30.27 -15.28 35.34
C PRO A 66 -30.33 -13.84 35.86
N HIS A 67 -29.29 -13.02 35.67
CA HIS A 67 -29.25 -11.61 36.07
C HIS A 67 -28.81 -10.72 34.92
N TYR A 68 -29.54 -10.79 33.83
CA TYR A 68 -29.23 -10.15 32.55
C TYR A 68 -28.94 -8.64 32.66
N PHE A 69 -29.67 -7.89 33.51
CA PHE A 69 -29.49 -6.45 33.61
C PHE A 69 -28.27 -6.02 34.46
N GLY A 70 -28.01 -6.62 35.58
CA GLY A 70 -26.89 -6.22 36.46
C GLY A 70 -25.51 -6.66 35.96
N GLY A 71 -25.41 -7.90 35.43
CA GLY A 71 -24.16 -8.48 34.95
C GLY A 71 -23.65 -7.83 33.66
N THR A 72 -24.57 -7.54 32.72
CA THR A 72 -24.20 -6.87 31.46
C THR A 72 -23.77 -5.44 31.70
N LEU A 73 -24.40 -4.70 32.61
CA LEU A 73 -24.01 -3.33 32.97
C LEU A 73 -22.61 -3.29 33.57
N LEU A 74 -22.27 -4.21 34.49
CA LEU A 74 -20.95 -4.32 35.09
C LEU A 74 -19.86 -4.64 34.05
N VAL A 75 -20.12 -5.61 33.16
CA VAL A 75 -19.20 -5.99 32.10
C VAL A 75 -18.98 -4.83 31.13
N THR A 76 -20.06 -4.15 30.75
CA THR A 76 -19.98 -2.96 29.88
C THR A 76 -19.18 -1.85 30.54
N ALA A 77 -19.44 -1.52 31.80
CA ALA A 77 -18.71 -0.50 32.54
C ALA A 77 -17.22 -0.85 32.68
N ALA A 78 -16.90 -2.09 33.06
CA ALA A 78 -15.53 -2.55 33.16
C ALA A 78 -14.79 -2.48 31.81
N MET A 79 -15.47 -2.90 30.72
CA MET A 79 -14.90 -2.83 29.39
C MET A 79 -14.72 -1.39 28.89
N MET A 80 -15.65 -0.48 29.20
CA MET A 80 -15.50 0.95 28.90
C MET A 80 -14.28 1.55 29.61
N VAL A 81 -14.13 1.28 30.91
CA VAL A 81 -12.95 1.72 31.67
C VAL A 81 -11.68 1.14 31.06
N TYR A 82 -11.69 -0.13 30.69
CA TYR A 82 -10.55 -0.78 30.05
C TYR A 82 -10.21 -0.11 28.72
N LEU A 83 -11.19 0.10 27.82
CA LEU A 83 -10.99 0.74 26.51
C LEU A 83 -10.47 2.18 26.63
N LEU A 84 -10.95 2.95 27.62
CA LEU A 84 -10.48 4.30 27.85
C LEU A 84 -9.00 4.37 28.26
N ASN A 85 -8.48 3.32 28.89
CA ASN A 85 -7.08 3.23 29.34
C ASN A 85 -6.16 2.47 28.36
N GLN A 86 -6.68 2.05 27.18
CA GLN A 86 -5.83 1.41 26.16
C GLN A 86 -5.16 2.48 25.30
N ASP A 87 -3.91 2.20 24.90
CA ASP A 87 -3.23 2.93 23.86
C ASP A 87 -3.74 2.43 22.49
N MET A 88 -4.62 3.24 21.89
CA MET A 88 -5.23 3.00 20.59
C MET A 88 -5.76 4.28 19.99
N ASP A 89 -5.90 4.33 18.67
CA ASP A 89 -6.53 5.45 17.96
C ASP A 89 -7.92 5.80 18.53
N ASN A 90 -8.24 7.07 18.60
CA ASN A 90 -9.48 7.56 19.19
C ASN A 90 -10.73 7.11 18.43
N SER A 91 -10.67 7.01 17.12
CA SER A 91 -11.82 6.57 16.30
C SER A 91 -12.07 5.07 16.48
N VAL A 92 -11.01 4.27 16.55
CA VAL A 92 -11.07 2.82 16.90
C VAL A 92 -11.65 2.66 18.30
N ARG A 93 -11.18 3.45 19.28
CA ARG A 93 -11.68 3.44 20.66
C ARG A 93 -13.17 3.73 20.73
N ILE A 94 -13.63 4.81 20.07
CA ILE A 94 -15.05 5.18 20.01
C ILE A 94 -15.87 4.07 19.39
N THR A 95 -15.43 3.48 18.29
CA THR A 95 -16.13 2.37 17.63
C THR A 95 -16.31 1.19 18.60
N TRP A 96 -15.25 0.76 19.28
CA TRP A 96 -15.33 -0.32 20.27
C TRP A 96 -16.19 0.03 21.49
N LEU A 97 -16.16 1.29 21.97
CA LEU A 97 -17.05 1.75 23.03
C LEU A 97 -18.52 1.60 22.62
N VAL A 98 -18.88 2.02 21.41
CA VAL A 98 -20.25 1.92 20.92
C VAL A 98 -20.64 0.46 20.68
N VAL A 99 -19.81 -0.36 20.06
CA VAL A 99 -20.09 -1.80 19.86
C VAL A 99 -20.30 -2.49 21.22
N THR A 100 -19.45 -2.21 22.19
CA THR A 100 -19.56 -2.79 23.54
C THR A 100 -20.81 -2.29 24.27
N ALA A 101 -21.18 -1.01 24.11
CA ALA A 101 -22.37 -0.45 24.74
C ALA A 101 -23.68 -1.01 24.15
N LEU A 102 -23.73 -1.17 22.83
CA LEU A 102 -24.92 -1.68 22.14
C LEU A 102 -25.06 -3.20 22.23
N MET A 103 -23.95 -3.93 22.21
CA MET A 103 -23.92 -5.38 22.13
C MET A 103 -22.85 -5.98 23.07
N PRO A 104 -22.97 -5.82 24.41
CA PRO A 104 -21.90 -6.19 25.34
C PRO A 104 -21.52 -7.69 25.28
N VAL A 105 -22.52 -8.55 25.12
CA VAL A 105 -22.32 -10.03 25.03
C VAL A 105 -21.54 -10.43 23.77
N LEU A 106 -21.64 -9.67 22.70
CA LEU A 106 -20.92 -9.90 21.44
C LEU A 106 -19.63 -9.06 21.37
N GLY A 107 -19.72 -7.79 21.72
CA GLY A 107 -18.65 -6.81 21.54
C GLY A 107 -17.42 -7.10 22.39
N VAL A 108 -17.60 -7.53 23.65
CA VAL A 108 -16.47 -7.87 24.53
C VAL A 108 -15.70 -9.09 24.03
N PRO A 109 -16.32 -10.25 23.75
CA PRO A 109 -15.61 -11.39 23.17
C PRO A 109 -14.97 -11.07 21.81
N LEU A 110 -15.66 -10.31 20.95
CA LEU A 110 -15.13 -9.91 19.65
C LEU A 110 -13.88 -9.04 19.78
N PHE A 111 -13.90 -8.08 20.71
CA PHE A 111 -12.72 -7.26 21.00
C PHE A 111 -11.53 -8.12 21.44
N TRP A 112 -11.73 -9.01 22.41
CA TRP A 112 -10.68 -9.91 22.89
C TRP A 112 -10.19 -10.86 21.80
N TYR A 113 -11.10 -11.37 20.98
CA TYR A 113 -10.74 -12.19 19.82
C TYR A 113 -9.85 -11.41 18.84
N THR A 114 -10.19 -10.16 18.52
CA THR A 114 -9.37 -9.33 17.62
C THR A 114 -8.02 -8.97 18.22
N LYS A 115 -7.91 -8.91 19.55
CA LYS A 115 -6.67 -8.57 20.26
C LYS A 115 -5.77 -9.78 20.57
N SER A 116 -6.33 -10.99 20.68
CA SER A 116 -5.66 -12.20 21.21
C SER A 116 -4.97 -13.06 20.16
N ASP A 117 -4.76 -12.57 18.93
CA ASP A 117 -4.21 -13.38 17.85
C ASP A 117 -2.75 -13.82 18.13
N VAL A 118 -2.60 -15.08 18.54
CA VAL A 118 -1.31 -15.68 18.94
C VAL A 118 -0.33 -15.74 17.75
N GLY A 119 -0.85 -16.01 16.54
CA GLY A 119 -0.05 -16.04 15.31
C GLY A 119 0.55 -14.67 14.97
N HIS A 120 -0.18 -13.60 15.29
CA HIS A 120 0.25 -12.23 15.15
C HIS A 120 1.52 -11.92 15.97
N ASN A 121 1.58 -12.35 17.21
CA ASN A 121 2.74 -12.12 18.07
C ASN A 121 4.01 -12.81 17.57
N ALA A 122 3.88 -13.98 16.93
CA ALA A 122 5.01 -14.67 16.32
C ALA A 122 5.52 -13.93 15.08
N LEU A 123 4.60 -13.50 14.20
CA LEU A 123 4.93 -12.70 13.01
C LEU A 123 5.55 -11.37 13.40
N LYS A 124 4.97 -10.66 14.37
CA LYS A 124 5.49 -9.39 14.89
C LYS A 124 6.93 -9.55 15.38
N ARG A 125 7.20 -10.53 16.25
CA ARG A 125 8.56 -10.78 16.76
C ARG A 125 9.55 -11.07 15.64
N ARG A 126 9.13 -11.87 14.66
CA ARG A 126 9.98 -12.21 13.51
C ARG A 126 10.29 -10.99 12.65
N LEU A 127 9.31 -10.12 12.39
CA LEU A 127 9.51 -8.90 11.63
C LEU A 127 10.43 -7.92 12.36
N LEU A 128 10.23 -7.69 13.65
CA LEU A 128 11.10 -6.81 14.44
C LEU A 128 12.56 -7.33 14.47
N ASP A 129 12.76 -8.66 14.53
CA ASP A 129 14.08 -9.26 14.41
C ASP A 129 14.70 -8.99 13.02
N LEU A 130 13.93 -9.18 11.94
CA LEU A 130 14.39 -8.91 10.58
C LEU A 130 14.69 -7.43 10.34
N GLU A 131 13.89 -6.51 10.88
CA GLU A 131 14.16 -5.06 10.84
C GLU A 131 15.46 -4.71 11.56
N GLY A 132 15.68 -5.29 12.74
CA GLY A 132 16.93 -5.11 13.49
C GLY A 132 18.15 -5.58 12.70
N GLN A 133 18.07 -6.75 12.07
CA GLN A 133 19.13 -7.28 11.21
C GLN A 133 19.34 -6.41 9.97
N THR A 134 18.28 -5.95 9.32
CA THR A 134 18.34 -5.09 8.13
C THR A 134 18.99 -3.74 8.46
N ARG A 135 18.65 -3.15 9.62
CA ARG A 135 19.24 -1.88 10.07
C ARG A 135 20.76 -1.97 10.18
N ALA A 136 21.32 -3.11 10.61
CA ALA A 136 22.76 -3.33 10.68
C ALA A 136 23.42 -3.40 9.28
N GLN A 137 22.67 -3.82 8.26
CA GLN A 137 23.14 -3.92 6.87
C GLN A 137 22.93 -2.62 6.05
N LEU A 138 22.27 -1.62 6.64
CA LEU A 138 22.02 -0.32 6.01
C LEU A 138 22.78 0.78 6.77
N PRO A 139 24.10 0.92 6.61
CA PRO A 139 24.87 1.95 7.31
C PRO A 139 24.44 3.34 6.86
N GLN A 140 24.41 4.29 7.78
CA GLN A 140 24.26 5.72 7.47
C GLN A 140 25.63 6.30 7.09
N ASN A 141 25.68 7.00 5.97
CA ASN A 141 26.83 7.82 5.62
C ASN A 141 26.71 9.17 6.36
N GLU A 142 27.61 9.41 7.31
CA GLU A 142 27.61 10.64 8.13
C GLU A 142 27.85 11.90 7.31
N GLN A 143 28.67 11.84 6.26
CA GLN A 143 28.89 12.97 5.35
C GLN A 143 27.60 13.39 4.63
N THR A 144 26.73 12.41 4.30
CA THR A 144 25.40 12.70 3.74
C THR A 144 24.50 13.41 4.74
N VAL A 145 24.58 13.06 6.03
CA VAL A 145 23.82 13.75 7.08
C VAL A 145 24.34 15.17 7.29
N GLU A 146 25.66 15.37 7.30
CA GLU A 146 26.27 16.70 7.37
C GLU A 146 25.84 17.57 6.18
N LEU A 147 25.87 17.03 4.96
CA LEU A 147 25.41 17.72 3.76
C LEU A 147 23.91 18.09 3.84
N LEU A 148 23.07 17.19 4.35
CA LEU A 148 21.64 17.48 4.60
C LEU A 148 21.49 18.59 5.65
N GLN A 149 22.30 18.58 6.72
CA GLN A 149 22.26 19.62 7.77
C GLN A 149 22.67 20.98 7.21
N GLU A 150 23.58 21.04 6.25
CA GLU A 150 24.01 22.29 5.61
C GLU A 150 22.95 22.82 4.62
N GLN A 151 22.38 21.93 3.80
CA GLN A 151 21.50 22.33 2.70
C GLN A 151 20.02 22.43 3.09
N ALA A 152 19.56 21.64 4.04
CA ALA A 152 18.16 21.54 4.46
C ALA A 152 18.02 21.15 5.95
N PRO A 153 18.48 22.00 6.89
CA PRO A 153 18.52 21.69 8.32
C PRO A 153 17.13 21.33 8.88
N GLU A 154 16.07 21.90 8.32
CA GLU A 154 14.68 21.61 8.68
C GLU A 154 14.21 20.20 8.33
N ALA A 155 14.90 19.48 7.43
CA ALA A 155 14.60 18.10 7.04
C ALA A 155 15.37 17.05 7.88
N VAL A 156 16.41 17.46 8.60
CA VAL A 156 17.21 16.56 9.44
C VAL A 156 16.41 15.84 10.53
N PRO A 157 15.43 16.47 11.21
CA PRO A 157 14.61 15.75 12.18
C PRO A 157 13.83 14.59 11.57
N LEU A 158 13.28 14.74 10.35
CA LEU A 158 12.59 13.68 9.64
C LEU A 158 13.56 12.55 9.24
N ALA A 159 14.73 12.89 8.66
CA ALA A 159 15.76 11.90 8.33
C ALA A 159 16.21 11.12 9.58
N ARG A 160 16.37 11.78 10.71
CA ARG A 160 16.67 11.15 12.01
C ARG A 160 15.57 10.22 12.48
N TYR A 161 14.30 10.62 12.33
CA TYR A 161 13.16 9.77 12.64
C TYR A 161 13.16 8.50 11.78
N LEU A 162 13.29 8.63 10.46
CA LEU A 162 13.34 7.50 9.52
C LEU A 162 14.52 6.56 9.81
N ARG A 163 15.68 7.13 10.16
CA ARG A 163 16.85 6.33 10.58
C ARG A 163 16.65 5.67 11.95
N GLY A 164 15.88 6.29 12.84
CA GLY A 164 15.60 5.84 14.20
C GLY A 164 14.40 4.93 14.29
N LYS A 165 13.30 5.49 14.77
CA LYS A 165 12.02 4.81 15.02
C LYS A 165 11.29 4.40 13.73
N GLY A 166 11.49 5.13 12.65
CA GLY A 166 10.86 4.89 11.35
C GLY A 166 11.47 3.73 10.54
N GLY A 167 12.01 2.69 11.19
CA GLY A 167 12.42 1.44 10.53
C GLY A 167 13.91 1.33 10.19
N GLY A 168 14.72 2.37 10.42
CA GLY A 168 16.19 2.30 10.24
C GLY A 168 16.70 2.66 8.86
N PHE A 169 15.95 3.41 8.07
CA PHE A 169 16.28 3.79 6.69
C PHE A 169 17.24 4.99 6.65
N PRO A 170 18.41 4.86 5.99
CA PRO A 170 19.36 5.96 5.86
C PRO A 170 18.95 6.96 4.77
N VAL A 171 19.50 8.17 4.86
CA VAL A 171 19.42 9.17 3.80
C VAL A 171 20.58 9.00 2.82
N TYR A 172 20.27 9.13 1.52
CA TYR A 172 21.22 9.00 0.41
C TYR A 172 21.29 10.29 -0.40
N ALA A 173 22.51 10.67 -0.85
CA ALA A 173 22.75 11.83 -1.71
C ALA A 173 23.25 11.45 -3.13
N ASP A 174 23.47 10.17 -3.38
CA ASP A 174 24.03 9.59 -4.59
C ASP A 174 23.00 8.77 -5.41
N THR A 175 21.73 9.06 -5.20
CA THR A 175 20.61 8.34 -5.81
C THR A 175 19.80 9.26 -6.71
N VAL A 176 19.61 8.85 -7.97
CA VAL A 176 18.70 9.50 -8.90
C VAL A 176 17.31 8.90 -8.76
N ALA A 177 16.29 9.76 -8.67
CA ALA A 177 14.89 9.37 -8.76
C ALA A 177 14.29 9.88 -10.08
N THR A 178 13.75 8.97 -10.88
CA THR A 178 13.02 9.28 -12.11
C THR A 178 11.53 9.08 -11.89
N TYR A 179 10.73 10.12 -12.16
CA TYR A 179 9.28 10.09 -12.01
C TYR A 179 8.57 9.71 -13.30
N PHE A 180 7.55 8.84 -13.19
CA PHE A 180 6.64 8.49 -14.28
C PHE A 180 5.21 8.90 -13.91
N ASN A 181 4.57 9.65 -14.79
CA ASN A 181 3.21 10.18 -14.60
C ASN A 181 2.09 9.20 -14.98
N GLY A 182 2.43 7.92 -15.18
CA GLY A 182 1.50 6.85 -15.54
C GLY A 182 2.18 5.50 -15.63
N GLY A 183 1.37 4.45 -15.67
CA GLY A 183 1.86 3.08 -15.73
C GLY A 183 2.45 2.70 -17.09
N GLU A 184 2.02 3.34 -18.18
CA GLU A 184 2.49 3.04 -19.54
C GLU A 184 3.99 3.30 -19.66
N ALA A 185 4.44 4.52 -19.34
CA ALA A 185 5.85 4.90 -19.44
C ALA A 185 6.73 4.12 -18.46
N MET A 186 6.22 3.86 -17.23
CA MET A 186 6.90 2.99 -16.27
C MET A 186 7.06 1.57 -16.82
N PHE A 187 6.03 1.00 -17.44
CA PHE A 187 6.05 -0.36 -17.96
C PHE A 187 7.08 -0.56 -19.08
N ASP A 188 7.16 0.40 -20.00
CA ASP A 188 8.17 0.38 -21.08
C ASP A 188 9.59 0.40 -20.50
N GLU A 189 9.82 1.25 -19.51
CA GLU A 189 11.12 1.34 -18.85
C GLU A 189 11.42 0.11 -17.99
N MET A 190 10.42 -0.46 -17.28
CA MET A 190 10.57 -1.73 -16.57
C MET A 190 11.07 -2.86 -17.48
N LEU A 191 10.46 -3.01 -18.64
CA LEU A 191 10.88 -4.04 -19.61
C LEU A 191 12.31 -3.81 -20.07
N ARG A 192 12.69 -2.55 -20.34
CA ARG A 192 14.05 -2.19 -20.72
C ARG A 192 15.06 -2.53 -19.62
N GLN A 193 14.76 -2.20 -18.38
CA GLN A 193 15.63 -2.46 -17.24
C GLN A 193 15.73 -3.96 -16.91
N LEU A 194 14.62 -4.70 -16.95
CA LEU A 194 14.63 -6.15 -16.75
C LEU A 194 15.55 -6.90 -17.73
N GLU A 195 15.70 -6.38 -18.96
CA GLU A 195 16.64 -6.95 -19.96
C GLU A 195 18.10 -6.78 -19.56
N THR A 196 18.43 -5.84 -18.67
CA THR A 196 19.82 -5.59 -18.22
C THR A 196 20.27 -6.54 -17.12
N ALA A 197 19.34 -7.22 -16.43
CA ALA A 197 19.59 -8.07 -15.28
C ALA A 197 20.62 -9.17 -15.54
N LYS A 198 21.57 -9.33 -14.60
CA LYS A 198 22.66 -10.29 -14.65
C LYS A 198 22.78 -11.19 -13.44
N LYS A 199 22.39 -10.68 -12.23
CA LYS A 199 22.55 -11.36 -10.95
C LYS A 199 21.20 -11.81 -10.38
N TYR A 200 20.29 -10.86 -10.17
CA TYR A 200 18.99 -11.14 -9.57
C TYR A 200 17.91 -10.14 -9.96
N ILE A 201 16.65 -10.60 -9.90
CA ILE A 201 15.44 -9.79 -10.07
C ILE A 201 14.48 -10.14 -8.93
N PHE A 202 14.08 -9.13 -8.14
CA PHE A 202 13.10 -9.28 -7.06
C PHE A 202 11.85 -8.48 -7.38
N LEU A 203 10.68 -9.12 -7.31
CA LEU A 203 9.37 -8.48 -7.47
C LEU A 203 8.48 -8.76 -6.27
N GLU A 204 7.90 -7.71 -5.72
CA GLU A 204 6.91 -7.73 -4.64
C GLU A 204 5.74 -6.83 -5.03
N TYR A 205 4.55 -7.42 -5.26
CA TYR A 205 3.39 -6.67 -5.73
C TYR A 205 2.10 -7.13 -5.06
N PHE A 206 1.24 -6.15 -4.72
CA PHE A 206 -0.06 -6.41 -4.11
C PHE A 206 -1.03 -7.11 -5.07
N ILE A 207 -1.10 -6.66 -6.33
CA ILE A 207 -1.93 -7.26 -7.37
C ILE A 207 -1.04 -7.71 -8.53
N VAL A 208 -1.22 -8.98 -8.91
CA VAL A 208 -0.73 -9.57 -10.16
C VAL A 208 -1.94 -10.17 -10.87
N ASP A 209 -2.21 -9.75 -12.10
CA ASP A 209 -3.27 -10.34 -12.94
C ASP A 209 -2.71 -10.71 -14.31
N GLU A 210 -3.10 -11.85 -14.82
CA GLU A 210 -2.68 -12.29 -16.15
C GLU A 210 -3.31 -11.42 -17.24
N GLY A 211 -2.45 -10.72 -17.96
CA GLY A 211 -2.78 -9.83 -19.04
C GLY A 211 -1.57 -9.55 -19.92
N LEU A 212 -1.62 -8.47 -20.68
CA LEU A 212 -0.51 -8.00 -21.52
C LEU A 212 0.68 -7.60 -20.64
N MET A 213 0.45 -6.77 -19.62
CA MET A 213 1.52 -6.24 -18.76
C MET A 213 2.29 -7.38 -18.08
N TRP A 214 1.60 -8.20 -17.29
CA TRP A 214 2.24 -9.31 -16.59
C TRP A 214 2.84 -10.34 -17.56
N GLY A 215 2.15 -10.67 -18.65
CA GLY A 215 2.63 -11.63 -19.63
C GLY A 215 3.96 -11.24 -20.30
N ARG A 216 4.15 -9.94 -20.58
CA ARG A 216 5.41 -9.39 -21.11
C ARG A 216 6.53 -9.43 -20.07
N ILE A 217 6.24 -9.04 -18.84
CA ILE A 217 7.19 -9.12 -17.74
C ILE A 217 7.59 -10.59 -17.51
N LEU A 218 6.63 -11.50 -17.41
CA LEU A 218 6.87 -12.91 -17.18
C LEU A 218 7.73 -13.56 -18.28
N GLU A 219 7.56 -13.16 -19.54
CA GLU A 219 8.42 -13.61 -20.64
C GLU A 219 9.89 -13.26 -20.39
N VAL A 220 10.17 -12.04 -19.95
CA VAL A 220 11.53 -11.61 -19.62
C VAL A 220 12.06 -12.37 -18.40
N LEU A 221 11.25 -12.47 -17.32
CA LEU A 221 11.64 -13.18 -16.11
C LEU A 221 12.01 -14.64 -16.37
N ALA A 222 11.17 -15.35 -17.12
CA ALA A 222 11.41 -16.75 -17.47
C ALA A 222 12.68 -16.94 -18.31
N ARG A 223 12.95 -16.01 -19.23
CA ARG A 223 14.18 -16.02 -20.02
C ARG A 223 15.41 -15.73 -19.18
N LYS A 224 15.33 -14.79 -18.24
CA LYS A 224 16.40 -14.45 -17.30
C LYS A 224 16.69 -15.59 -16.33
N ALA A 225 15.66 -16.24 -15.78
CA ALA A 225 15.79 -17.42 -14.94
C ALA A 225 16.50 -18.57 -15.70
N ALA A 226 16.13 -18.80 -16.95
CA ALA A 226 16.81 -19.80 -17.81
C ALA A 226 18.29 -19.45 -18.12
N GLN A 227 18.69 -18.20 -17.93
CA GLN A 227 20.08 -17.73 -18.04
C GLN A 227 20.85 -17.79 -16.70
N GLY A 228 20.21 -18.26 -15.63
CA GLY A 228 20.83 -18.40 -14.30
C GLY A 228 20.68 -17.16 -13.40
N VAL A 229 19.87 -16.17 -13.78
CA VAL A 229 19.53 -15.03 -12.92
C VAL A 229 18.61 -15.51 -11.79
N ASP A 230 18.86 -15.13 -10.53
CA ASP A 230 17.99 -15.42 -9.39
C ASP A 230 16.72 -14.57 -9.47
N VAL A 231 15.60 -15.16 -9.91
CA VAL A 231 14.32 -14.46 -10.07
C VAL A 231 13.38 -14.86 -8.94
N ARG A 232 12.97 -13.87 -8.14
CA ARG A 232 12.05 -14.05 -7.00
C ARG A 232 10.82 -13.16 -7.18
N VAL A 233 9.64 -13.78 -7.09
CA VAL A 233 8.35 -13.10 -7.17
C VAL A 233 7.58 -13.33 -5.88
N MET A 234 7.08 -12.25 -5.29
CA MET A 234 6.17 -12.30 -4.16
C MET A 234 4.91 -11.50 -4.48
N TYR A 235 3.75 -12.03 -4.11
CA TYR A 235 2.48 -11.31 -4.23
C TYR A 235 1.59 -11.56 -3.02
N ASP A 236 0.64 -10.64 -2.78
CA ASP A 236 -0.31 -10.77 -1.68
C ASP A 236 -1.33 -11.87 -1.93
N GLY A 237 -1.72 -12.57 -0.86
CA GLY A 237 -2.68 -13.69 -0.92
C GLY A 237 -4.08 -13.31 -1.40
N THR A 238 -4.42 -12.02 -1.47
CA THR A 238 -5.67 -11.55 -2.08
C THR A 238 -5.75 -11.89 -3.58
N CYS A 239 -4.62 -12.01 -4.26
CA CYS A 239 -4.56 -12.49 -5.65
C CYS A 239 -5.18 -13.87 -5.83
N GLU A 240 -5.07 -14.76 -4.84
CA GLU A 240 -5.65 -16.11 -4.91
C GLU A 240 -7.18 -16.14 -5.00
N PHE A 241 -7.85 -15.04 -4.62
CA PHE A 241 -9.30 -14.90 -4.75
C PHE A 241 -9.73 -14.24 -6.05
N SER A 242 -8.95 -13.26 -6.50
CA SER A 242 -9.40 -12.33 -7.55
C SER A 242 -8.79 -12.65 -8.90
N THR A 243 -7.52 -13.03 -8.97
CA THR A 243 -6.75 -13.02 -10.22
C THR A 243 -5.98 -14.30 -10.51
N LEU A 244 -5.39 -14.95 -9.51
CA LEU A 244 -4.48 -16.09 -9.69
C LEU A 244 -4.97 -17.35 -8.96
N PRO A 245 -4.81 -18.56 -9.53
CA PRO A 245 -5.11 -19.81 -8.85
C PRO A 245 -4.03 -20.15 -7.80
N ARG A 246 -4.36 -21.00 -6.84
CA ARG A 246 -3.42 -21.41 -5.76
C ARG A 246 -2.19 -22.17 -6.25
N ASP A 247 -2.26 -22.81 -7.40
CA ASP A 247 -1.13 -23.52 -8.01
C ASP A 247 -0.23 -22.61 -8.84
N TYR A 248 -0.51 -21.29 -8.85
CA TYR A 248 0.27 -20.33 -9.62
C TYR A 248 1.75 -20.27 -9.20
N PRO A 249 2.13 -20.33 -7.91
CA PRO A 249 3.53 -20.43 -7.51
C PRO A 249 4.25 -21.62 -8.17
N SER A 250 3.64 -22.80 -8.15
CA SER A 250 4.25 -23.99 -8.78
C SER A 250 4.41 -23.85 -10.31
N ARG A 251 3.53 -23.05 -10.95
CA ARG A 251 3.68 -22.76 -12.38
C ARG A 251 4.84 -21.80 -12.64
N LEU A 252 5.10 -20.83 -11.76
CA LEU A 252 6.27 -19.97 -11.83
C LEU A 252 7.56 -20.75 -11.55
N GLU A 253 7.55 -21.62 -10.56
CA GLU A 253 8.68 -22.49 -10.22
C GLU A 253 9.05 -23.42 -11.39
N ALA A 254 8.07 -23.90 -12.16
CA ALA A 254 8.32 -24.68 -13.39
C ALA A 254 9.05 -23.89 -14.49
N LEU A 255 9.09 -22.55 -14.40
CA LEU A 255 9.86 -21.65 -15.24
C LEU A 255 11.22 -21.26 -14.65
N GLY A 256 11.58 -21.81 -13.48
CA GLY A 256 12.79 -21.45 -12.74
C GLY A 256 12.67 -20.17 -11.90
N ILE A 257 11.45 -19.67 -11.71
CA ILE A 257 11.16 -18.45 -10.93
C ILE A 257 10.73 -18.86 -9.52
N GLN A 258 11.45 -18.44 -8.49
CA GLN A 258 11.03 -18.65 -7.10
C GLN A 258 9.80 -17.81 -6.80
N CYS A 259 8.78 -18.40 -6.16
CA CYS A 259 7.55 -17.66 -5.85
C CYS A 259 7.12 -17.85 -4.40
N LYS A 260 6.62 -16.76 -3.79
CA LYS A 260 5.96 -16.77 -2.47
C LYS A 260 4.64 -16.02 -2.52
N VAL A 261 3.68 -16.49 -1.73
CA VAL A 261 2.42 -15.79 -1.48
C VAL A 261 2.44 -15.27 -0.05
N PHE A 262 2.29 -13.95 0.10
CA PHE A 262 2.20 -13.34 1.42
C PHE A 262 0.79 -13.51 1.99
N SER A 263 0.70 -13.99 3.24
CA SER A 263 -0.56 -14.13 3.98
C SER A 263 -1.71 -14.75 3.16
N PRO A 264 -1.57 -16.02 2.69
CA PRO A 264 -2.62 -16.71 1.96
C PRO A 264 -3.92 -16.70 2.76
N VAL A 265 -5.05 -16.40 2.13
CA VAL A 265 -6.32 -16.34 2.83
C VAL A 265 -6.87 -17.74 3.06
N THR A 266 -7.16 -18.06 4.32
CA THR A 266 -7.74 -19.33 4.77
C THR A 266 -9.20 -19.13 5.20
N PRO A 267 -10.06 -20.19 5.20
CA PRO A 267 -11.49 -20.07 5.53
C PRO A 267 -11.78 -19.92 7.03
N PHE A 268 -10.88 -19.32 7.80
CA PHE A 268 -11.09 -19.03 9.21
C PHE A 268 -11.16 -17.54 9.45
N VAL A 269 -12.05 -17.10 10.34
CA VAL A 269 -12.06 -15.70 10.77
C VAL A 269 -10.77 -15.40 11.51
N SER A 270 -9.97 -14.47 10.99
CA SER A 270 -8.73 -14.02 11.62
C SER A 270 -8.50 -12.54 11.35
N THR A 271 -7.97 -11.84 12.32
CA THR A 271 -7.54 -10.44 12.18
C THR A 271 -6.34 -10.28 11.26
N HIS A 272 -5.58 -11.36 11.01
CA HIS A 272 -4.50 -11.38 10.03
C HIS A 272 -4.91 -10.93 8.62
N TYR A 273 -6.19 -11.05 8.25
CA TYR A 273 -6.66 -10.63 6.93
C TYR A 273 -6.59 -9.12 6.71
N ASN A 274 -6.45 -8.33 7.76
CA ASN A 274 -6.25 -6.89 7.65
C ASN A 274 -4.82 -6.53 7.29
N TYR A 275 -3.83 -7.36 7.69
CA TYR A 275 -2.43 -7.14 7.37
C TYR A 275 -2.12 -7.65 5.97
N ARG A 276 -1.92 -6.70 5.03
CA ARG A 276 -1.66 -6.99 3.62
C ARG A 276 -0.36 -6.39 3.17
N ASP A 277 0.29 -7.08 2.26
CA ASP A 277 1.47 -6.57 1.60
C ASP A 277 1.05 -5.68 0.43
N HIS A 278 0.93 -4.37 0.72
CA HIS A 278 0.50 -3.39 -0.29
C HIS A 278 1.69 -2.75 -1.01
N ARG A 279 2.90 -3.21 -0.78
CA ARG A 279 4.12 -2.75 -1.45
C ARG A 279 4.10 -3.06 -2.93
N LYS A 280 4.83 -2.27 -3.70
CA LYS A 280 5.12 -2.49 -5.11
C LYS A 280 6.60 -2.21 -5.29
N ILE A 281 7.38 -3.27 -5.38
CA ILE A 281 8.82 -3.21 -5.44
C ILE A 281 9.30 -4.08 -6.60
N LEU A 282 10.10 -3.51 -7.49
CA LEU A 282 10.97 -4.25 -8.39
C LEU A 282 12.41 -3.83 -8.10
N VAL A 283 13.30 -4.80 -7.90
CA VAL A 283 14.73 -4.58 -7.77
C VAL A 283 15.46 -5.39 -8.82
N ILE A 284 16.43 -4.78 -9.48
CA ILE A 284 17.28 -5.41 -10.50
C ILE A 284 18.74 -5.22 -10.10
N ASP A 285 19.42 -6.34 -9.83
CA ASP A 285 20.86 -6.42 -9.48
C ASP A 285 21.29 -5.49 -8.32
N GLY A 286 20.35 -4.96 -7.50
CA GLY A 286 20.60 -3.97 -6.47
C GLY A 286 20.98 -2.59 -6.99
N GLN A 287 20.88 -2.32 -8.28
CA GLN A 287 21.29 -1.08 -8.92
C GLN A 287 20.11 -0.22 -9.38
N VAL A 288 19.01 -0.85 -9.75
CA VAL A 288 17.78 -0.18 -10.18
C VAL A 288 16.62 -0.72 -9.37
N SER A 289 15.72 0.16 -8.93
CA SER A 289 14.45 -0.26 -8.34
C SER A 289 13.29 0.59 -8.84
N PHE A 290 12.09 -0.02 -8.87
CA PHE A 290 10.82 0.67 -9.17
C PHE A 290 9.89 0.55 -7.98
N THR A 291 9.11 1.61 -7.74
CA THR A 291 8.00 1.64 -6.80
C THR A 291 6.93 2.64 -7.23
N GLY A 292 5.81 2.70 -6.54
CA GLY A 292 4.71 3.63 -6.83
C GLY A 292 3.33 3.01 -6.63
N GLY A 293 2.31 3.59 -7.24
CA GLY A 293 0.93 3.09 -7.15
C GLY A 293 0.62 1.92 -8.08
N VAL A 294 1.41 1.73 -9.14
CA VAL A 294 1.16 0.79 -10.25
C VAL A 294 1.32 -0.67 -9.80
N ASN A 295 0.27 -1.50 -9.97
CA ASN A 295 0.34 -2.95 -9.86
C ASN A 295 0.57 -3.62 -11.23
N LEU A 296 0.72 -4.94 -11.23
CA LEU A 296 0.97 -5.72 -12.45
C LEU A 296 -0.34 -6.24 -13.06
N ALA A 297 -1.13 -5.32 -13.61
CA ALA A 297 -2.39 -5.63 -14.30
C ALA A 297 -2.68 -4.60 -15.41
N ASP A 298 -3.47 -5.01 -16.39
CA ASP A 298 -3.67 -4.27 -17.65
C ASP A 298 -4.39 -2.91 -17.49
N GLU A 299 -5.20 -2.75 -16.44
CA GLU A 299 -5.84 -1.46 -16.14
C GLU A 299 -4.83 -0.38 -15.77
N TYR A 300 -3.71 -0.72 -15.13
CA TYR A 300 -2.69 0.25 -14.71
C TYR A 300 -1.90 0.84 -15.89
N ILE A 301 -1.87 0.14 -17.01
CA ILE A 301 -1.25 0.63 -18.26
C ILE A 301 -2.30 1.07 -19.31
N ASN A 302 -3.54 1.28 -18.89
CA ASN A 302 -4.66 1.67 -19.76
C ASN A 302 -4.90 0.75 -20.98
N HIS A 303 -4.44 -0.50 -20.92
CA HIS A 303 -4.76 -1.51 -21.93
C HIS A 303 -6.21 -1.98 -21.81
N ILE A 304 -6.79 -1.90 -20.60
CA ILE A 304 -8.19 -2.18 -20.30
C ILE A 304 -8.79 -1.00 -19.55
N GLU A 305 -9.89 -0.43 -20.05
CA GLU A 305 -10.67 0.60 -19.35
C GLU A 305 -11.67 0.00 -18.39
N LYS A 306 -11.32 -0.08 -17.10
CA LYS A 306 -12.19 -0.63 -16.05
C LYS A 306 -13.06 0.43 -15.37
N TYR A 307 -12.47 1.60 -15.08
CA TYR A 307 -13.12 2.73 -14.43
C TYR A 307 -12.87 4.06 -15.18
N GLY A 308 -12.88 4.02 -16.51
CA GLY A 308 -12.35 5.06 -17.37
C GLY A 308 -10.83 5.04 -17.39
N ARG A 309 -10.20 6.16 -17.77
CA ARG A 309 -8.75 6.25 -17.80
C ARG A 309 -8.17 6.05 -16.40
N TRP A 310 -7.13 5.24 -16.29
CA TRP A 310 -6.38 5.02 -15.07
C TRP A 310 -5.21 5.99 -14.98
N LYS A 311 -5.13 6.78 -13.91
CA LYS A 311 -4.05 7.68 -13.61
C LYS A 311 -3.28 7.16 -12.42
N ASP A 312 -2.00 6.88 -12.62
CA ASP A 312 -1.11 6.44 -11.55
C ASP A 312 0.21 7.21 -11.56
N SER A 313 1.12 6.87 -10.67
CA SER A 313 2.46 7.40 -10.56
C SER A 313 3.44 6.32 -10.16
N ALA A 314 4.68 6.44 -10.63
CA ALA A 314 5.76 5.56 -10.23
C ALA A 314 7.09 6.30 -10.15
N LEU A 315 8.05 5.68 -9.47
CA LEU A 315 9.44 6.10 -9.38
C LEU A 315 10.36 4.97 -9.82
N MET A 316 11.43 5.32 -10.51
CA MET A 316 12.61 4.49 -10.66
C MET A 316 13.75 5.13 -9.86
N LEU A 317 14.47 4.33 -9.10
CA LEU A 317 15.67 4.73 -8.36
C LEU A 317 16.90 4.07 -8.95
N GLU A 318 17.98 4.82 -9.05
CA GLU A 318 19.30 4.35 -9.46
C GLU A 318 20.34 4.88 -8.46
N GLY A 319 21.24 4.02 -7.97
CA GLY A 319 22.26 4.37 -6.96
C GLY A 319 22.01 3.72 -5.60
N GLU A 320 22.70 4.20 -4.57
CA GLU A 320 22.75 3.56 -3.23
C GLU A 320 21.38 3.39 -2.55
N GLY A 321 20.40 4.28 -2.80
CA GLY A 321 19.05 4.17 -2.25
C GLY A 321 18.33 2.87 -2.63
N VAL A 322 18.73 2.20 -3.70
CA VAL A 322 18.23 0.88 -4.10
C VAL A 322 18.49 -0.18 -3.02
N ARG A 323 19.54 0.02 -2.20
CA ARG A 323 19.86 -0.86 -1.06
C ARG A 323 18.69 -0.96 -0.06
N SER A 324 18.06 0.16 0.27
CA SER A 324 16.87 0.16 1.13
C SER A 324 15.69 -0.59 0.51
N MET A 325 15.48 -0.46 -0.80
CA MET A 325 14.42 -1.19 -1.53
C MET A 325 14.69 -2.70 -1.55
N THR A 326 15.96 -3.09 -1.76
CA THR A 326 16.40 -4.49 -1.69
C THR A 326 16.18 -5.07 -0.29
N ALA A 327 16.51 -4.31 0.74
CA ALA A 327 16.32 -4.69 2.14
C ALA A 327 14.84 -4.90 2.48
N LEU A 328 13.96 -4.02 2.01
CA LEU A 328 12.50 -4.12 2.19
C LEU A 328 11.95 -5.42 1.58
N PHE A 329 12.33 -5.75 0.36
CA PHE A 329 11.96 -7.04 -0.25
C PHE A 329 12.46 -8.23 0.57
N LEU A 330 13.75 -8.21 0.95
CA LEU A 330 14.35 -9.32 1.69
C LEU A 330 13.75 -9.54 3.08
N GLN A 331 13.29 -8.47 3.76
CA GLN A 331 12.55 -8.60 5.02
C GLN A 331 11.32 -9.49 4.85
N MET A 332 10.46 -9.18 3.89
CA MET A 332 9.23 -9.94 3.64
C MET A 332 9.54 -11.34 3.10
N TRP A 333 10.54 -11.45 2.23
CA TRP A 333 10.98 -12.74 1.70
C TRP A 333 11.48 -13.69 2.80
N SER A 334 12.09 -13.14 3.85
CA SER A 334 12.74 -13.89 4.93
C SER A 334 11.83 -14.21 6.13
N ILE A 335 10.54 -13.88 6.11
CA ILE A 335 9.62 -14.16 7.22
C ILE A 335 9.64 -15.63 7.61
N LEU A 336 9.59 -16.54 6.65
CA LEU A 336 9.58 -18.00 6.85
C LEU A 336 10.91 -18.70 6.47
N ARG A 337 11.98 -17.93 6.28
CA ARG A 337 13.31 -18.45 5.89
C ARG A 337 14.42 -17.78 6.69
N GLN A 338 15.63 -18.33 6.61
CA GLN A 338 16.82 -17.62 7.06
C GLN A 338 17.05 -16.40 6.15
N PRO A 339 17.42 -15.25 6.73
CA PRO A 339 17.71 -14.05 5.95
C PRO A 339 19.01 -14.20 5.17
N GLU A 340 19.01 -13.65 3.97
CA GLU A 340 20.15 -13.63 3.05
C GLU A 340 20.65 -12.19 2.82
N PHE A 341 20.54 -11.33 3.84
CA PHE A 341 20.85 -9.89 3.72
C PHE A 341 22.27 -9.64 3.25
N GLU A 342 23.26 -10.29 3.87
CA GLU A 342 24.67 -10.12 3.54
C GLU A 342 24.96 -10.43 2.07
N GLN A 343 24.35 -11.49 1.53
CA GLN A 343 24.55 -11.89 0.13
C GLN A 343 24.14 -10.81 -0.88
N PHE A 344 23.08 -10.03 -0.58
CA PHE A 344 22.48 -9.08 -1.53
C PHE A 344 22.74 -7.61 -1.19
N LEU A 345 23.16 -7.31 0.05
CA LEU A 345 23.38 -5.94 0.50
C LEU A 345 24.84 -5.56 0.68
N SER A 346 25.78 -6.51 0.51
CA SER A 346 27.21 -6.25 0.70
C SER A 346 27.89 -5.67 -0.53
N ASP A 347 27.35 -5.91 -1.72
CA ASP A 347 27.96 -5.40 -2.95
C ASP A 347 27.92 -3.86 -2.99
N PRO A 348 29.04 -3.22 -3.38
CA PRO A 348 29.04 -1.78 -3.59
C PRO A 348 28.10 -1.41 -4.74
N ILE A 349 27.29 -0.38 -4.51
CA ILE A 349 26.40 0.18 -5.54
C ILE A 349 27.07 1.47 -6.05
N PRO A 350 27.29 1.60 -7.37
CA PRO A 350 27.84 2.82 -7.92
C PRO A 350 26.93 4.02 -7.65
N ALA A 351 27.50 5.15 -7.28
CA ALA A 351 26.77 6.41 -7.22
C ALA A 351 26.17 6.71 -8.59
N ALA A 352 24.89 7.12 -8.62
CA ALA A 352 24.25 7.48 -9.86
C ALA A 352 24.84 8.78 -10.42
N ALA A 353 25.11 8.80 -11.72
CA ALA A 353 25.58 9.99 -12.40
C ALA A 353 24.52 11.10 -12.31
N ASN A 354 24.92 12.32 -11.96
CA ASN A 354 24.05 13.49 -11.82
C ASN A 354 22.99 13.40 -10.68
N ALA A 355 23.25 12.60 -9.64
CA ALA A 355 22.42 12.61 -8.44
C ALA A 355 22.38 14.01 -7.83
N LYS A 356 21.18 14.46 -7.43
CA LYS A 356 20.96 15.74 -6.76
C LYS A 356 19.97 15.57 -5.62
N GLY A 357 20.18 16.36 -4.56
CA GLY A 357 19.32 16.34 -3.39
C GLY A 357 19.48 15.07 -2.56
N PHE A 358 18.43 14.70 -1.85
CA PHE A 358 18.42 13.62 -0.88
C PHE A 358 17.24 12.70 -1.11
N VAL A 359 17.44 11.40 -0.90
CA VAL A 359 16.43 10.36 -1.09
C VAL A 359 16.43 9.43 0.12
N VAL A 360 15.27 9.11 0.66
CA VAL A 360 15.08 8.08 1.69
C VAL A 360 13.97 7.14 1.24
N PRO A 361 14.29 6.00 0.64
CA PRO A 361 13.31 4.93 0.47
C PRO A 361 13.06 4.28 1.83
N TYR A 362 11.78 4.18 2.24
CA TYR A 362 11.38 3.65 3.55
C TYR A 362 10.19 2.72 3.44
N GLY A 363 10.05 1.84 4.42
CA GLY A 363 8.88 0.98 4.62
C GLY A 363 8.03 1.46 5.78
N ASP A 364 6.77 1.04 5.78
CA ASP A 364 5.86 1.14 6.91
C ASP A 364 5.39 -0.27 7.28
N CYS A 365 5.40 -0.58 8.58
CA CYS A 365 5.07 -1.90 9.10
C CYS A 365 3.93 -1.77 10.13
N PRO A 366 2.77 -2.38 9.89
CA PRO A 366 1.62 -2.24 10.79
C PRO A 366 1.82 -2.93 12.15
N LEU A 367 2.94 -3.64 12.35
CA LEU A 367 3.18 -4.50 13.52
C LEU A 367 4.23 -3.97 14.49
N ASP A 368 5.00 -2.95 14.13
CA ASP A 368 6.06 -2.38 14.97
C ASP A 368 5.54 -1.36 16.00
N GLY A 369 4.38 -0.78 15.74
CA GLY A 369 3.74 0.23 16.58
C GLY A 369 4.01 1.66 16.14
N GLU A 370 4.75 1.85 15.04
CA GLU A 370 4.98 3.16 14.40
C GLU A 370 4.02 3.30 13.20
N ARG A 371 3.77 4.53 12.78
CA ARG A 371 2.96 4.90 11.62
C ARG A 371 3.80 5.79 10.72
N VAL A 372 4.82 5.17 10.11
CA VAL A 372 5.90 5.90 9.45
C VAL A 372 5.37 6.79 8.32
N GLY A 373 4.47 6.27 7.49
CA GLY A 373 3.87 7.03 6.40
C GLY A 373 3.09 8.24 6.88
N GLU A 374 2.28 8.08 7.93
CA GLU A 374 1.53 9.18 8.54
C GLU A 374 2.45 10.24 9.12
N MET A 375 3.47 9.84 9.87
CA MET A 375 4.43 10.78 10.47
C MET A 375 5.18 11.58 9.41
N VAL A 376 5.56 10.96 8.29
CA VAL A 376 6.19 11.66 7.16
C VAL A 376 5.23 12.70 6.57
N TYR A 377 3.96 12.33 6.33
CA TYR A 377 2.97 13.28 5.79
C TYR A 377 2.68 14.43 6.74
N MET A 378 2.55 14.14 8.05
CA MET A 378 2.33 15.17 9.08
C MET A 378 3.52 16.13 9.19
N ASP A 379 4.75 15.62 9.13
CA ASP A 379 5.96 16.45 9.17
C ASP A 379 6.02 17.38 7.96
N MET A 380 5.77 16.89 6.75
CA MET A 380 5.71 17.71 5.53
C MET A 380 4.62 18.79 5.63
N LEU A 381 3.41 18.44 6.07
CA LEU A 381 2.31 19.39 6.28
C LEU A 381 2.67 20.46 7.29
N ASN A 382 3.35 20.10 8.39
CA ASN A 382 3.73 21.02 9.45
C ASN A 382 4.86 21.98 9.02
N ARG A 383 5.78 21.54 8.18
CA ARG A 383 6.91 22.34 7.69
C ARG A 383 6.58 23.20 6.47
N ALA A 384 5.59 22.81 5.70
CA ALA A 384 5.19 23.53 4.48
C ALA A 384 4.87 24.99 4.74
N ARG A 385 5.28 25.86 3.81
CA ARG A 385 5.13 27.32 3.91
C ARG A 385 4.31 27.94 2.78
N LYS A 386 4.33 27.34 1.58
CA LYS A 386 3.65 27.85 0.39
C LYS A 386 2.48 26.97 0.00
N TYR A 387 2.74 25.69 -0.27
CA TYR A 387 1.71 24.76 -0.70
C TYR A 387 2.03 23.30 -0.34
N VAL A 388 0.97 22.50 -0.24
CA VAL A 388 1.05 21.03 -0.24
C VAL A 388 0.05 20.50 -1.25
N HIS A 389 0.53 19.84 -2.29
CA HIS A 389 -0.25 19.23 -3.34
C HIS A 389 -0.27 17.71 -3.18
N ILE A 390 -1.45 17.11 -3.15
CA ILE A 390 -1.65 15.69 -2.85
C ILE A 390 -2.52 15.05 -3.93
N ILE A 391 -2.09 13.92 -4.48
CA ILE A 391 -2.97 13.00 -5.23
C ILE A 391 -3.08 11.71 -4.45
N THR A 392 -4.30 11.26 -4.17
CA THR A 392 -4.56 10.00 -3.49
C THR A 392 -5.87 9.38 -3.98
N PRO A 393 -5.97 8.03 -4.11
CA PRO A 393 -7.21 7.38 -4.50
C PRO A 393 -8.27 7.39 -3.41
N TYR A 394 -7.86 7.41 -2.15
CA TYR A 394 -8.74 7.27 -1.00
C TYR A 394 -8.46 8.36 0.02
N LEU A 395 -9.52 8.79 0.71
CA LEU A 395 -9.47 9.82 1.74
C LEU A 395 -10.35 9.38 2.93
N ILE A 396 -9.76 8.59 3.82
CA ILE A 396 -10.41 8.12 5.04
C ILE A 396 -9.47 8.42 6.19
N LEU A 397 -9.51 9.66 6.65
CA LEU A 397 -8.56 10.24 7.58
C LEU A 397 -8.89 9.87 9.04
N ASP A 398 -7.86 9.71 9.83
CA ASP A 398 -7.96 9.82 11.28
C ASP A 398 -8.01 11.28 11.74
N GLY A 399 -8.06 11.49 13.05
CA GLY A 399 -8.17 12.84 13.62
C GLY A 399 -6.89 13.64 13.51
N GLU A 400 -5.74 12.98 13.60
CA GLU A 400 -4.41 13.58 13.60
C GLU A 400 -4.09 14.14 12.20
N LEU A 401 -4.24 13.34 11.17
CA LEU A 401 -3.96 13.74 9.79
C LEU A 401 -5.01 14.73 9.25
N GLU A 402 -6.31 14.57 9.62
CA GLU A 402 -7.33 15.58 9.30
C GLU A 402 -6.98 16.94 9.94
N THR A 403 -6.52 16.93 11.18
CA THR A 403 -6.10 18.16 11.88
C THR A 403 -4.87 18.78 11.22
N ALA A 404 -3.87 17.99 10.84
CA ALA A 404 -2.67 18.48 10.17
C ALA A 404 -2.98 19.16 8.83
N LEU A 405 -3.84 18.55 8.00
CA LEU A 405 -4.29 19.12 6.72
C LEU A 405 -5.03 20.46 6.93
N ARG A 406 -5.95 20.49 7.88
CA ARG A 406 -6.73 21.70 8.21
C ARG A 406 -5.84 22.80 8.74
N PHE A 407 -4.98 22.48 9.70
CA PHE A 407 -4.07 23.44 10.31
C PHE A 407 -3.08 24.03 9.30
N ALA A 408 -2.55 23.22 8.39
CA ALA A 408 -1.70 23.72 7.30
C ALA A 408 -2.45 24.77 6.46
N ALA A 409 -3.70 24.49 6.05
CA ALA A 409 -4.51 25.44 5.30
C ALA A 409 -4.87 26.70 6.10
N GLU A 410 -5.22 26.56 7.37
CA GLU A 410 -5.53 27.69 8.28
C GLU A 410 -4.31 28.59 8.56
N ARG A 411 -3.08 28.04 8.45
CA ARG A 411 -1.83 28.82 8.50
C ARG A 411 -1.54 29.59 7.20
N GLY A 412 -2.36 29.42 6.16
CA GLY A 412 -2.19 30.08 4.85
C GLY A 412 -1.42 29.24 3.83
N VAL A 413 -1.11 27.96 4.10
CA VAL A 413 -0.54 27.05 3.11
C VAL A 413 -1.62 26.63 2.11
N ASP A 414 -1.30 26.65 0.80
CA ASP A 414 -2.21 26.17 -0.23
C ASP A 414 -2.26 24.64 -0.23
N VAL A 415 -3.16 24.05 0.55
CA VAL A 415 -3.37 22.61 0.60
C VAL A 415 -4.39 22.20 -0.45
N HIS A 416 -3.98 21.41 -1.45
CA HIS A 416 -4.84 20.99 -2.55
C HIS A 416 -4.79 19.49 -2.78
N LEU A 417 -5.95 18.82 -2.66
CA LEU A 417 -6.12 17.39 -2.86
C LEU A 417 -6.79 17.10 -4.20
N ILE A 418 -6.23 16.17 -4.97
CA ILE A 418 -6.88 15.56 -6.15
C ILE A 418 -7.30 14.14 -5.78
N LEU A 419 -8.59 13.85 -6.00
CA LEU A 419 -9.25 12.58 -5.70
C LEU A 419 -9.93 12.03 -6.97
N PRO A 420 -10.30 10.73 -7.00
CA PRO A 420 -11.03 10.17 -8.14
C PRO A 420 -12.41 10.80 -8.33
N GLY A 421 -12.73 11.19 -9.55
CA GLY A 421 -14.10 11.56 -9.94
C GLY A 421 -15.00 10.36 -10.23
N LYS A 422 -14.39 9.24 -10.68
CA LYS A 422 -15.06 7.94 -10.86
C LYS A 422 -14.47 6.93 -9.87
N PRO A 423 -15.22 6.46 -8.87
CA PRO A 423 -14.70 5.55 -7.86
C PRO A 423 -14.62 4.10 -8.37
N ASP A 424 -13.63 3.36 -7.86
CA ASP A 424 -13.56 1.89 -7.98
C ASP A 424 -14.53 1.19 -7.00
N LYS A 425 -14.71 1.79 -5.80
CA LYS A 425 -15.58 1.30 -4.72
C LYS A 425 -16.48 2.41 -4.22
N TRP A 426 -17.79 2.24 -4.38
CA TRP A 426 -18.77 3.24 -4.00
C TRP A 426 -18.78 3.59 -2.50
N PHE A 427 -18.49 2.61 -1.63
CA PHE A 427 -18.50 2.81 -0.18
C PHE A 427 -17.27 3.63 0.29
N VAL A 428 -16.09 3.41 -0.29
CA VAL A 428 -14.88 4.20 -0.03
C VAL A 428 -15.09 5.65 -0.48
N TYR A 429 -15.73 5.84 -1.63
CA TYR A 429 -16.08 7.16 -2.14
C TYR A 429 -17.10 7.89 -1.25
N ALA A 430 -18.08 7.16 -0.70
CA ALA A 430 -19.04 7.70 0.26
C ALA A 430 -18.33 8.16 1.55
N LEU A 431 -17.39 7.37 2.06
CA LEU A 431 -16.58 7.71 3.24
C LEU A 431 -15.72 8.95 2.97
N ALA A 432 -14.98 9.00 1.86
CA ALA A 432 -14.14 10.14 1.50
C ALA A 432 -14.94 11.46 1.55
N LYS A 433 -16.15 11.47 0.99
CA LYS A 433 -17.01 12.66 0.97
C LYS A 433 -17.46 13.14 2.35
N THR A 434 -17.41 12.32 3.39
CA THR A 434 -17.74 12.74 4.75
C THR A 434 -16.70 13.70 5.33
N HIS A 435 -15.44 13.66 4.87
CA HIS A 435 -14.35 14.54 5.28
C HIS A 435 -14.36 15.88 4.53
N TYR A 436 -14.96 15.94 3.32
CA TYR A 436 -14.89 17.12 2.46
C TYR A 436 -15.36 18.40 3.13
N LYS A 437 -16.49 18.35 3.87
CA LYS A 437 -17.05 19.55 4.51
C LYS A 437 -16.09 20.17 5.52
N ALA A 438 -15.44 19.35 6.34
CA ALA A 438 -14.50 19.82 7.36
C ALA A 438 -13.25 20.43 6.71
N LEU A 439 -12.64 19.72 5.77
CA LEU A 439 -11.45 20.17 5.04
C LEU A 439 -11.71 21.47 4.26
N LEU A 440 -12.78 21.54 3.47
CA LEU A 440 -13.15 22.75 2.72
C LEU A 440 -13.45 23.94 3.64
N SER A 441 -13.94 23.68 4.86
CA SER A 441 -14.21 24.75 5.85
C SER A 441 -12.96 25.40 6.39
N SER A 442 -11.85 24.67 6.43
CA SER A 442 -10.53 25.17 6.87
C SER A 442 -9.68 25.73 5.72
N GLY A 443 -10.23 25.78 4.49
CA GLY A 443 -9.51 26.34 3.33
C GLY A 443 -8.79 25.30 2.46
N VAL A 444 -8.80 24.03 2.83
CA VAL A 444 -8.27 22.94 1.98
C VAL A 444 -9.05 22.89 0.67
N LYS A 445 -8.37 22.86 -0.46
CA LYS A 445 -8.95 22.71 -1.79
C LYS A 445 -9.11 21.24 -2.15
N ILE A 446 -10.24 20.87 -2.73
CA ILE A 446 -10.51 19.50 -3.19
C ILE A 446 -10.95 19.56 -4.65
N SER A 447 -10.34 18.71 -5.47
CA SER A 447 -10.66 18.54 -6.88
C SER A 447 -10.85 17.06 -7.21
N GLU A 448 -11.86 16.74 -8.03
CA GLU A 448 -12.16 15.38 -8.47
C GLU A 448 -11.79 15.20 -9.94
N TRP A 449 -10.86 14.30 -10.22
CA TRP A 449 -10.38 14.03 -11.58
C TRP A 449 -11.46 13.30 -12.40
N GLN A 450 -11.87 13.91 -13.53
CA GLN A 450 -13.06 13.47 -14.26
C GLN A 450 -12.85 12.34 -15.28
N PRO A 451 -11.66 12.19 -15.93
CA PRO A 451 -11.51 11.18 -16.98
C PRO A 451 -11.67 9.73 -16.51
N GLY A 452 -11.39 9.47 -15.22
CA GLY A 452 -11.48 8.12 -14.70
C GLY A 452 -11.11 7.99 -13.23
N PHE A 453 -10.34 6.96 -12.91
CA PHE A 453 -9.85 6.68 -11.56
C PHE A 453 -8.39 7.11 -11.40
N THR A 454 -8.10 8.00 -10.44
CA THR A 454 -6.72 8.30 -10.05
C THR A 454 -6.30 7.41 -8.91
N HIS A 455 -5.15 6.75 -9.08
CA HIS A 455 -4.59 5.82 -8.10
C HIS A 455 -3.16 6.22 -7.67
N ALA A 456 -2.67 7.38 -8.13
CA ALA A 456 -1.39 7.92 -7.69
C ALA A 456 -1.39 8.24 -6.18
N LYS A 457 -0.25 8.07 -5.52
CA LYS A 457 -0.01 8.45 -4.14
C LYS A 457 1.24 9.31 -4.12
N ILE A 458 1.00 10.62 -4.21
CA ILE A 458 2.07 11.63 -4.19
C ILE A 458 1.68 12.77 -3.24
N VAL A 459 2.69 13.28 -2.54
CA VAL A 459 2.62 14.50 -1.74
C VAL A 459 3.79 15.37 -2.12
N ILE A 460 3.54 16.63 -2.47
CA ILE A 460 4.56 17.59 -2.88
C ILE A 460 4.43 18.82 -1.99
N ALA A 461 5.52 19.24 -1.34
CA ALA A 461 5.54 20.43 -0.51
C ALA A 461 6.52 21.46 -1.05
N ASP A 462 6.03 22.68 -1.26
CA ASP A 462 6.80 23.89 -1.62
C ASP A 462 7.69 23.76 -2.87
N GLY A 463 7.54 22.70 -3.68
CA GLY A 463 8.36 22.40 -4.86
C GLY A 463 9.78 21.94 -4.54
N VAL A 464 10.08 21.65 -3.28
CA VAL A 464 11.41 21.25 -2.83
C VAL A 464 11.44 19.89 -2.16
N GLU A 465 10.29 19.37 -1.78
CA GLU A 465 10.14 18.11 -1.06
C GLU A 465 8.96 17.32 -1.59
N ALA A 466 9.11 16.02 -1.73
CA ALA A 466 8.02 15.16 -2.17
C ALA A 466 8.12 13.75 -1.59
N VAL A 467 6.96 13.07 -1.55
CA VAL A 467 6.85 11.63 -1.31
C VAL A 467 6.06 11.00 -2.44
N ALA A 468 6.52 9.87 -2.93
CA ALA A 468 5.75 8.99 -3.81
C ALA A 468 5.96 7.53 -3.41
N GLY A 469 4.90 6.72 -3.53
CA GLY A 469 4.96 5.30 -3.14
C GLY A 469 3.61 4.63 -3.17
N THR A 470 3.37 3.78 -2.17
CA THR A 470 2.18 2.93 -2.12
C THR A 470 1.14 3.42 -1.10
N ILE A 471 1.50 4.36 -0.21
CA ILE A 471 0.73 4.77 0.98
C ILE A 471 -0.44 5.69 0.61
N ASN A 472 -1.67 5.22 0.78
CA ASN A 472 -2.89 6.02 0.62
C ASN A 472 -3.18 6.85 1.89
N LEU A 473 -4.05 7.85 1.75
CA LEU A 473 -4.63 8.57 2.89
C LEU A 473 -5.90 7.83 3.41
N ASP A 474 -5.73 6.57 3.84
CA ASP A 474 -6.79 5.77 4.43
C ASP A 474 -6.29 4.88 5.57
N TYR A 475 -7.22 4.46 6.46
CA TYR A 475 -6.89 3.62 7.63
C TYR A 475 -6.15 2.33 7.27
N ARG A 476 -6.46 1.70 6.14
CA ARG A 476 -5.78 0.45 5.75
C ARG A 476 -4.30 0.68 5.48
N SER A 477 -3.97 1.70 4.71
CA SER A 477 -2.58 2.04 4.42
C SER A 477 -1.84 2.51 5.67
N LEU A 478 -2.47 3.34 6.52
CA LEU A 478 -1.79 3.96 7.65
C LEU A 478 -1.67 3.04 8.88
N TYR A 479 -2.51 1.98 9.00
CA TYR A 479 -2.60 1.17 10.22
C TYR A 479 -2.49 -0.34 9.99
N HIS A 480 -2.71 -0.84 8.77
CA HIS A 480 -2.90 -2.28 8.55
C HIS A 480 -2.04 -2.87 7.44
N HIS A 481 -1.53 -2.07 6.52
CA HIS A 481 -0.76 -2.57 5.40
C HIS A 481 0.74 -2.44 5.63
N PHE A 482 1.50 -3.40 5.08
CA PHE A 482 2.89 -3.17 4.77
C PHE A 482 2.95 -2.28 3.55
N GLU A 483 3.60 -1.14 3.69
CA GLU A 483 3.70 -0.12 2.66
C GLU A 483 5.16 0.25 2.41
N ASN A 484 5.43 0.94 1.30
CA ASN A 484 6.71 1.59 1.05
C ASN A 484 6.53 2.90 0.30
N ALA A 485 7.41 3.84 0.56
CA ALA A 485 7.48 5.09 -0.17
C ALA A 485 8.91 5.62 -0.23
N VAL A 486 9.10 6.65 -1.01
CA VAL A 486 10.35 7.37 -1.15
C VAL A 486 10.13 8.82 -0.79
N TRP A 487 10.76 9.26 0.28
CA TRP A 487 10.88 10.68 0.59
C TRP A 487 12.05 11.27 -0.19
N MET A 488 11.85 12.45 -0.79
CA MET A 488 12.81 13.13 -1.64
C MET A 488 12.89 14.61 -1.28
N ARG A 489 14.11 15.15 -1.28
CA ARG A 489 14.38 16.56 -1.03
C ARG A 489 15.36 17.13 -2.05
N GLY A 490 14.95 18.17 -2.79
CA GLY A 490 15.83 18.86 -3.74
C GLY A 490 16.21 18.03 -4.98
N THR A 491 15.50 16.94 -5.26
CA THR A 491 15.71 16.10 -6.46
C THR A 491 15.02 16.71 -7.69
N ASP A 492 15.61 16.52 -8.87
CA ASP A 492 15.07 17.08 -10.12
C ASP A 492 13.66 16.56 -10.47
N CYS A 493 13.30 15.36 -10.04
CA CYS A 493 12.00 14.77 -10.35
C CYS A 493 10.81 15.46 -9.66
N ILE A 494 11.04 16.24 -8.59
CA ILE A 494 9.99 16.98 -7.89
C ILE A 494 9.30 18.00 -8.83
N ALA A 495 10.07 18.63 -9.70
CA ALA A 495 9.50 19.53 -10.70
C ALA A 495 8.58 18.81 -11.70
N ASN A 496 8.93 17.57 -12.09
CA ASN A 496 8.09 16.74 -12.95
C ASN A 496 6.82 16.27 -12.23
N MET A 497 6.91 15.96 -10.93
CA MET A 497 5.75 15.61 -10.10
C MET A 497 4.77 16.79 -9.98
N GLU A 498 5.29 18.00 -9.76
CA GLU A 498 4.48 19.22 -9.69
C GLU A 498 3.83 19.53 -11.05
N ALA A 499 4.57 19.41 -12.15
CA ALA A 499 4.02 19.60 -13.49
C ALA A 499 2.88 18.61 -13.79
N ASP A 500 3.03 17.35 -13.37
CA ASP A 500 1.99 16.33 -13.50
C ASP A 500 0.75 16.63 -12.62
N PHE A 501 0.96 17.14 -11.40
CA PHE A 501 -0.14 17.59 -10.55
C PHE A 501 -0.94 18.70 -11.24
N GLN A 502 -0.27 19.72 -11.81
CA GLN A 502 -0.91 20.83 -12.48
C GLN A 502 -1.63 20.37 -13.76
N ASP A 503 -1.04 19.51 -14.59
CA ASP A 503 -1.75 18.93 -15.75
C ASP A 503 -2.99 18.14 -15.32
N THR A 504 -2.86 17.30 -14.29
CA THR A 504 -3.98 16.52 -13.74
C THR A 504 -5.10 17.43 -13.26
N LEU A 505 -4.77 18.53 -12.59
CA LEU A 505 -5.72 19.52 -12.09
C LEU A 505 -6.57 20.16 -13.19
N THR A 506 -6.01 20.37 -14.40
CA THR A 506 -6.76 20.94 -15.55
C THR A 506 -7.98 20.13 -15.95
N ARG A 507 -8.00 18.84 -15.61
CA ARG A 507 -9.07 17.89 -15.95
C ARG A 507 -9.96 17.54 -14.75
N CYS A 508 -9.83 18.30 -13.66
CA CYS A 508 -10.58 18.07 -12.44
C CYS A 508 -11.79 18.98 -12.33
N ARG A 509 -12.82 18.47 -11.70
CA ARG A 509 -13.93 19.27 -11.19
C ARG A 509 -13.58 19.77 -9.79
N ARG A 510 -13.55 21.07 -9.58
CA ARG A 510 -13.40 21.64 -8.24
C ARG A 510 -14.64 21.36 -7.38
N VAL A 511 -14.44 20.96 -6.14
CA VAL A 511 -15.50 20.76 -5.17
C VAL A 511 -15.69 22.01 -4.32
N GLU A 512 -16.94 22.48 -4.25
CA GLU A 512 -17.31 23.61 -3.40
C GLU A 512 -17.91 23.12 -2.07
N ARG A 513 -17.96 24.01 -1.06
CA ARG A 513 -18.46 23.70 0.29
C ARG A 513 -19.98 23.49 0.36
N THR A 514 -20.68 23.33 -0.73
CA THR A 514 -22.12 23.10 -0.77
C THR A 514 -22.46 21.60 -0.73
N LYS A 515 -23.58 21.24 -0.12
CA LYS A 515 -24.06 19.84 -0.13
C LYS A 515 -24.22 19.32 -1.55
N GLU A 516 -24.70 20.16 -2.46
CA GLU A 516 -24.87 19.78 -3.87
C GLU A 516 -23.54 19.49 -4.54
N SER A 517 -22.54 20.35 -4.38
CA SER A 517 -21.20 20.11 -4.94
C SER A 517 -20.54 18.87 -4.39
N ILE A 518 -20.68 18.61 -3.07
CA ILE A 518 -20.09 17.43 -2.41
C ILE A 518 -20.79 16.15 -2.83
N TRP A 519 -22.13 16.09 -2.70
CA TRP A 519 -22.89 14.86 -2.84
C TRP A 519 -23.57 14.67 -4.20
N GLN A 520 -23.62 15.72 -5.03
CA GLN A 520 -24.22 15.69 -6.37
C GLN A 520 -25.65 15.12 -6.40
N GLY A 521 -26.49 15.52 -5.43
CA GLY A 521 -27.86 15.02 -5.30
C GLY A 521 -28.01 13.57 -4.82
N LYS A 522 -26.91 12.83 -4.57
CA LYS A 522 -26.94 11.40 -4.19
C LYS A 522 -27.25 11.21 -2.70
N LYS A 523 -28.50 11.39 -2.29
CA LYS A 523 -28.94 11.31 -0.89
C LYS A 523 -28.63 9.95 -0.21
N LEU A 524 -28.81 8.84 -0.93
CA LEU A 524 -28.49 7.49 -0.43
C LEU A 524 -27.00 7.31 -0.17
N LEU A 525 -26.14 7.85 -1.04
CA LEU A 525 -24.70 7.83 -0.85
C LEU A 525 -24.29 8.63 0.39
N HIS A 526 -24.95 9.76 0.64
CA HIS A 526 -24.73 10.58 1.83
C HIS A 526 -25.08 9.81 3.12
N LEU A 527 -26.27 9.20 3.16
CA LEU A 527 -26.68 8.39 4.30
C LEU A 527 -25.73 7.21 4.53
N ALA A 528 -25.36 6.51 3.45
CA ALA A 528 -24.41 5.42 3.52
C ALA A 528 -23.04 5.89 4.06
N GLY A 529 -22.52 7.04 3.62
CA GLY A 529 -21.28 7.60 4.13
C GLY A 529 -21.32 7.86 5.64
N ILE A 530 -22.41 8.42 6.15
CA ILE A 530 -22.59 8.66 7.59
C ILE A 530 -22.55 7.34 8.38
N LEU A 531 -23.27 6.31 7.90
CA LEU A 531 -23.31 5.00 8.57
C LEU A 531 -21.96 4.29 8.50
N LEU A 532 -21.30 4.32 7.33
CA LEU A 532 -20.00 3.69 7.11
C LEU A 532 -18.89 4.37 7.93
N LYS A 533 -18.99 5.66 8.22
CA LYS A 533 -18.00 6.38 9.05
C LYS A 533 -17.84 5.75 10.43
N PHE A 534 -18.90 5.16 10.95
CA PHE A 534 -18.87 4.47 12.24
C PHE A 534 -17.97 3.22 12.24
N ILE A 535 -17.93 2.47 11.14
CA ILE A 535 -17.15 1.23 11.02
C ILE A 535 -15.82 1.43 10.28
N ALA A 536 -15.59 2.60 9.71
CA ALA A 536 -14.39 2.90 8.93
C ALA A 536 -13.06 2.56 9.62
N PRO A 537 -12.89 2.78 10.97
CA PRO A 537 -11.67 2.42 11.66
C PRO A 537 -11.47 0.91 11.86
N LEU A 538 -12.49 0.08 11.58
CA LEU A 538 -12.41 -1.38 11.69
C LEU A 538 -12.26 -2.08 10.32
N VAL A 539 -12.39 -1.34 9.23
CA VAL A 539 -12.36 -1.80 7.85
C VAL A 539 -11.15 -1.20 7.14
#